data_6636348680f67975a6e934e595c4a0e9
#
_entry.id   6636348680f67975a6e934e595c4a0e9
#
_cell.length_a   1.000
_cell.length_b   1.000
_cell.length_c   1.000
_cell.angle_alpha   90.00
_cell.angle_beta   90.00
_cell.angle_gamma   90.00
#
_symmetry.space_group_name_H-M   'P 1'
#
loop_
_entity.id
_entity.type
_entity.pdbx_description
1 polymer ?
#
loop_
_entity_poly.entity_id
_entity_poly.type
_entity_poly.pdbx_seq_one_letter_code
_entity_poly.pdbx_strand_id
1 'polypeptide(L)'
;MTAKAEMSFWDHLEALRWMLMRVFIVLAVLIIAGFVFIPDIFDSVILAPCNNDFFLYKFLTKVANMCPLIPGEFNKPIHVEIINIKLASQFFLNITLAFWLALLVTFPYLIYEIWRFVCPALYENEKKGVRWAFLFGTIMFYVGCAIGYFLVFPLTLRFLYNFQISATISNQLSLDSYMNNFLMLIFMMGLVFELPLVAVFLSKLGILNRSFFSTYRRHAVVAFLILAAVITPSSDPFTLTVVFIPIYILWEISAFLVKPAPKEDSTDVQPA
;
A
#
# COMPACT_ATOMS: atom_id res chain seq x y z
N MET A 1 0.98 37.76 -22.43
CA MET A 1 1.25 36.34 -22.68
C MET A 1 2.75 36.10 -22.41
N THR A 2 3.09 35.77 -21.18
CA THR A 2 4.47 35.43 -20.82
C THR A 2 4.73 34.02 -21.34
N ALA A 3 5.65 33.90 -22.31
CA ALA A 3 6.12 32.63 -22.82
C ALA A 3 6.57 31.76 -21.64
N LYS A 4 5.93 30.61 -21.44
CA LYS A 4 6.41 29.56 -20.54
C LYS A 4 7.82 29.23 -21.02
N ALA A 5 8.83 29.43 -20.19
CA ALA A 5 10.16 28.91 -20.47
C ALA A 5 10.02 27.40 -20.58
N GLU A 6 9.99 26.88 -21.80
CA GLU A 6 10.00 25.43 -22.06
C GLU A 6 11.33 24.92 -21.50
N MET A 7 11.23 24.18 -20.39
CA MET A 7 12.41 23.49 -19.84
C MET A 7 12.94 22.55 -20.91
N SER A 8 14.22 22.63 -21.22
CA SER A 8 14.84 21.71 -22.15
C SER A 8 14.79 20.29 -21.56
N PHE A 9 14.83 19.28 -22.41
CA PHE A 9 14.88 17.89 -21.98
C PHE A 9 16.03 17.63 -20.99
N TRP A 10 17.18 18.27 -21.22
CA TRP A 10 18.37 18.17 -20.36
C TRP A 10 18.14 18.80 -18.98
N ASP A 11 17.49 19.96 -18.90
CA ASP A 11 17.15 20.62 -17.64
C ASP A 11 16.17 19.75 -16.82
N HIS A 12 15.24 19.05 -17.49
CA HIS A 12 14.32 18.14 -16.82
C HIS A 12 15.03 16.90 -16.26
N LEU A 13 16.01 16.33 -16.99
CA LEU A 13 16.84 15.24 -16.48
C LEU A 13 17.72 15.68 -15.30
N GLU A 14 18.25 16.89 -15.34
CA GLU A 14 19.01 17.44 -14.23
C GLU A 14 18.13 17.65 -12.99
N ALA A 15 16.93 18.17 -13.16
CA ALA A 15 15.94 18.30 -12.09
C ALA A 15 15.59 16.96 -11.45
N LEU A 16 15.40 15.89 -12.27
CA LEU A 16 15.16 14.52 -11.81
C LEU A 16 16.34 14.00 -10.98
N ARG A 17 17.57 14.19 -11.47
CA ARG A 17 18.79 13.76 -10.75
C ARG A 17 18.87 14.41 -9.36
N TRP A 18 18.68 15.73 -9.28
CA TRP A 18 18.72 16.45 -8.02
C TRP A 18 17.58 16.05 -7.07
N MET A 19 16.38 15.76 -7.60
CA MET A 19 15.27 15.22 -6.83
C MET A 19 15.64 13.88 -6.18
N LEU A 20 16.15 12.93 -6.99
CA LEU A 20 16.56 11.62 -6.50
C LEU A 20 17.68 11.72 -5.46
N MET A 21 18.67 12.59 -5.67
CA MET A 21 19.74 12.81 -4.71
C MET A 21 19.23 13.28 -3.36
N ARG A 22 18.30 14.26 -3.33
CA ARG A 22 17.70 14.75 -2.08
C ARG A 22 16.92 13.66 -1.36
N VAL A 23 16.09 12.91 -2.08
CA VAL A 23 15.31 11.80 -1.50
C VAL A 23 16.25 10.73 -0.93
N PHE A 24 17.33 10.39 -1.67
CA PHE A 24 18.29 9.39 -1.21
C PHE A 24 19.04 9.83 0.06
N ILE A 25 19.44 11.11 0.15
CA ILE A 25 20.10 11.65 1.35
C ILE A 25 19.16 11.56 2.56
N VAL A 26 17.90 11.98 2.42
CA VAL A 26 16.91 11.90 3.51
C VAL A 26 16.68 10.45 3.92
N LEU A 27 16.54 9.55 2.96
CA LEU A 27 16.38 8.12 3.20
C LEU A 27 17.58 7.55 3.96
N ALA A 28 18.81 7.86 3.55
CA ALA A 28 20.03 7.39 4.20
C ALA A 28 20.12 7.84 5.67
N VAL A 29 19.80 9.11 5.94
CA VAL A 29 19.76 9.64 7.31
C VAL A 29 18.71 8.92 8.16
N LEU A 30 17.52 8.69 7.61
CA LEU A 30 16.44 8.00 8.31
C LEU A 30 16.73 6.50 8.51
N ILE A 31 17.47 5.84 7.63
CA ILE A 31 17.94 4.45 7.83
C ILE A 31 18.85 4.38 9.06
N ILE A 32 19.82 5.30 9.16
CA ILE A 32 20.76 5.34 10.30
C ILE A 32 19.98 5.59 11.60
N ALA A 33 19.07 6.56 11.61
CA ALA A 33 18.21 6.83 12.76
C ALA A 33 17.33 5.62 13.10
N GLY A 34 16.66 5.03 12.11
CA GLY A 34 15.80 3.84 12.27
C GLY A 34 16.55 2.66 12.87
N PHE A 35 17.78 2.41 12.44
CA PHE A 35 18.62 1.32 12.97
C PHE A 35 18.81 1.41 14.50
N VAL A 36 18.88 2.62 15.04
CA VAL A 36 19.03 2.85 16.49
C VAL A 36 17.70 2.69 17.23
N PHE A 37 16.57 3.13 16.65
CA PHE A 37 15.27 3.15 17.32
C PHE A 37 14.49 1.84 17.23
N ILE A 38 14.76 0.98 16.24
CA ILE A 38 13.99 -0.26 16.02
C ILE A 38 13.99 -1.18 17.24
N PRO A 39 15.12 -1.45 17.94
CA PRO A 39 15.09 -2.34 19.10
C PRO A 39 14.06 -1.94 20.17
N ASP A 40 13.83 -0.61 20.36
CA ASP A 40 12.91 -0.09 21.35
C ASP A 40 11.43 -0.29 20.97
N ILE A 41 11.13 -0.30 19.67
CA ILE A 41 9.76 -0.44 19.16
C ILE A 41 9.43 -1.85 18.66
N PHE A 42 10.41 -2.75 18.62
CA PHE A 42 10.25 -4.07 18.02
C PHE A 42 9.14 -4.88 18.68
N ASP A 43 9.19 -5.02 20.00
CA ASP A 43 8.21 -5.82 20.76
C ASP A 43 6.82 -5.17 20.79
N SER A 44 6.78 -3.82 20.89
CA SER A 44 5.54 -3.09 21.05
C SER A 44 4.75 -2.88 19.75
N VAL A 45 5.45 -2.81 18.61
CA VAL A 45 4.82 -2.54 17.31
C VAL A 45 4.90 -3.76 16.40
N ILE A 46 6.10 -4.32 16.22
CA ILE A 46 6.30 -5.37 15.22
C ILE A 46 5.75 -6.71 15.71
N LEU A 47 5.94 -7.07 16.98
CA LEU A 47 5.39 -8.29 17.56
C LEU A 47 3.97 -8.14 18.12
N ALA A 48 3.40 -6.93 18.13
CA ALA A 48 2.05 -6.71 18.63
C ALA A 48 0.98 -7.62 17.99
N PRO A 49 0.99 -7.92 16.66
CA PRO A 49 0.02 -8.84 16.06
C PRO A 49 0.11 -10.29 16.54
N CYS A 50 1.21 -10.69 17.19
CA CYS A 50 1.34 -12.02 17.80
C CYS A 50 0.61 -12.13 19.14
N ASN A 51 0.25 -11.00 19.75
CA ASN A 51 -0.41 -10.95 21.05
C ASN A 51 -1.94 -11.00 20.88
N ASN A 52 -2.62 -11.74 21.79
CA ASN A 52 -4.08 -11.83 21.80
C ASN A 52 -4.78 -10.50 22.10
N ASP A 53 -4.07 -9.56 22.69
CA ASP A 53 -4.56 -8.22 23.03
C ASP A 53 -4.62 -7.27 21.85
N PHE A 54 -4.20 -7.71 20.66
CA PHE A 54 -4.21 -6.88 19.46
C PHE A 54 -5.62 -6.38 19.13
N PHE A 55 -5.73 -5.12 18.72
CA PHE A 55 -7.00 -4.41 18.47
C PHE A 55 -7.98 -5.21 17.60
N LEU A 56 -7.50 -5.78 16.49
CA LEU A 56 -8.36 -6.54 15.56
C LEU A 56 -8.98 -7.76 16.23
N TYR A 57 -8.21 -8.50 17.04
CA TYR A 57 -8.72 -9.72 17.67
C TYR A 57 -9.80 -9.42 18.70
N LYS A 58 -9.63 -8.34 19.49
CA LYS A 58 -10.67 -7.85 20.40
C LYS A 58 -11.92 -7.41 19.64
N PHE A 59 -11.74 -6.73 18.50
CA PHE A 59 -12.85 -6.31 17.65
C PHE A 59 -13.59 -7.52 17.06
N LEU A 60 -12.85 -8.49 16.46
CA LEU A 60 -13.44 -9.72 15.90
C LEU A 60 -14.17 -10.55 16.95
N THR A 61 -13.61 -10.70 18.15
CA THR A 61 -14.28 -11.38 19.27
C THR A 61 -15.61 -10.71 19.64
N LYS A 62 -15.61 -9.37 19.69
CA LYS A 62 -16.84 -8.61 19.96
C LYS A 62 -17.88 -8.78 18.87
N VAL A 63 -17.47 -8.77 17.60
CA VAL A 63 -18.36 -8.97 16.45
C VAL A 63 -18.87 -10.43 16.38
N ALA A 64 -18.01 -11.41 16.64
CA ALA A 64 -18.39 -12.83 16.67
C ALA A 64 -19.42 -13.12 17.75
N ASN A 65 -19.33 -12.46 18.91
CA ASN A 65 -20.34 -12.57 19.96
C ASN A 65 -21.69 -11.92 19.58
N MET A 66 -21.69 -10.99 18.62
CA MET A 66 -22.91 -10.34 18.11
C MET A 66 -23.52 -11.10 16.90
N CYS A 67 -22.72 -11.80 16.12
CA CYS A 67 -23.12 -12.50 14.90
C CYS A 67 -22.61 -13.94 14.91
N PRO A 68 -23.48 -14.95 15.10
CA PRO A 68 -23.08 -16.36 15.16
C PRO A 68 -22.58 -16.94 13.82
N LEU A 69 -22.52 -16.14 12.76
CA LEU A 69 -22.04 -16.52 11.42
C LEU A 69 -20.50 -16.54 11.31
N ILE A 70 -19.77 -15.96 12.26
CA ILE A 70 -18.30 -15.95 12.23
C ILE A 70 -17.81 -17.25 12.92
N PRO A 71 -16.98 -18.07 12.24
CA PRO A 71 -16.44 -19.29 12.82
C PRO A 71 -15.75 -19.00 14.16
N GLY A 72 -16.11 -19.77 15.21
CA GLY A 72 -15.57 -19.61 16.57
C GLY A 72 -14.05 -19.84 16.70
N GLU A 73 -13.39 -20.27 15.62
CA GLU A 73 -11.94 -20.42 15.54
C GLU A 73 -11.19 -19.09 15.68
N PHE A 74 -11.82 -17.98 15.30
CA PHE A 74 -11.23 -16.65 15.50
C PHE A 74 -11.20 -16.21 16.97
N ASN A 75 -11.85 -16.95 17.88
CA ASN A 75 -11.94 -16.61 19.30
C ASN A 75 -10.92 -17.37 20.17
N LYS A 76 -10.19 -18.33 19.59
CA LYS A 76 -9.16 -19.09 20.33
C LYS A 76 -7.93 -18.22 20.57
N PRO A 77 -7.36 -18.22 21.78
CA PRO A 77 -6.10 -17.52 22.02
C PRO A 77 -5.00 -18.12 21.12
N ILE A 78 -4.23 -17.26 20.48
CA ILE A 78 -3.08 -17.67 19.68
C ILE A 78 -1.84 -17.43 20.54
N HIS A 79 -0.99 -18.44 20.63
CA HIS A 79 0.35 -18.30 21.17
C HIS A 79 1.33 -18.55 20.02
N VAL A 80 1.79 -17.49 19.38
CA VAL A 80 2.71 -17.58 18.25
C VAL A 80 4.13 -17.67 18.80
N GLU A 81 4.76 -18.82 18.64
CA GLU A 81 6.18 -19.00 18.95
C GLU A 81 7.01 -18.64 17.73
N ILE A 82 7.79 -17.58 17.84
CA ILE A 82 8.71 -17.14 16.81
C ILE A 82 10.11 -17.64 17.16
N ILE A 83 10.72 -18.39 16.23
CA ILE A 83 12.06 -18.93 16.38
C ILE A 83 13.04 -18.25 15.43
N ASN A 84 14.25 -17.97 15.93
CA ASN A 84 15.35 -17.52 15.10
C ASN A 84 16.27 -18.70 14.76
N ILE A 85 16.38 -19.05 13.49
CA ILE A 85 17.16 -20.21 13.03
C ILE A 85 18.57 -19.79 12.60
N LYS A 86 18.73 -18.58 12.06
CA LYS A 86 20.02 -18.13 11.49
C LYS A 86 20.73 -17.20 12.48
N LEU A 87 22.00 -17.42 12.72
CA LEU A 87 22.81 -16.66 13.69
C LEU A 87 22.79 -15.14 13.41
N ALA A 88 22.97 -14.73 12.17
CA ALA A 88 23.04 -13.31 11.79
C ALA A 88 21.68 -12.69 11.43
N SER A 89 20.57 -13.46 11.51
CA SER A 89 19.25 -13.02 11.04
C SER A 89 18.79 -11.74 11.74
N GLN A 90 18.91 -11.65 13.04
CA GLN A 90 18.46 -10.46 13.81
C GLN A 90 19.20 -9.19 13.40
N PHE A 91 20.49 -9.27 13.10
CA PHE A 91 21.28 -8.12 12.64
C PHE A 91 20.81 -7.62 11.26
N PHE A 92 20.69 -8.55 10.28
CA PHE A 92 20.22 -8.19 8.95
C PHE A 92 18.76 -7.73 8.95
N LEU A 93 17.92 -8.31 9.79
CA LEU A 93 16.54 -7.87 9.95
C LEU A 93 16.45 -6.45 10.52
N ASN A 94 17.30 -6.08 11.46
CA ASN A 94 17.35 -4.71 11.98
C ASN A 94 17.68 -3.71 10.85
N ILE A 95 18.65 -4.02 9.99
CA ILE A 95 18.96 -3.19 8.80
C ILE A 95 17.77 -3.13 7.84
N THR A 96 17.15 -4.26 7.55
CA THR A 96 15.98 -4.35 6.66
C THR A 96 14.81 -3.55 7.21
N LEU A 97 14.53 -3.67 8.49
CA LEU A 97 13.50 -2.88 9.18
C LEU A 97 13.79 -1.39 9.15
N ALA A 98 15.06 -0.99 9.39
CA ALA A 98 15.48 0.40 9.33
C ALA A 98 15.23 0.98 7.93
N PHE A 99 15.53 0.21 6.88
CA PHE A 99 15.24 0.61 5.50
C PHE A 99 13.74 0.80 5.25
N TRP A 100 12.89 -0.18 5.61
CA TRP A 100 11.46 -0.10 5.40
C TRP A 100 10.79 1.01 6.22
N LEU A 101 11.21 1.18 7.48
CA LEU A 101 10.74 2.27 8.34
C LEU A 101 11.14 3.63 7.76
N ALA A 102 12.39 3.78 7.35
CA ALA A 102 12.88 4.99 6.70
C ALA A 102 12.09 5.29 5.41
N LEU A 103 11.79 4.28 4.61
CA LEU A 103 11.00 4.42 3.38
C LEU A 103 9.57 4.91 3.70
N LEU A 104 8.94 4.35 4.72
CA LEU A 104 7.61 4.74 5.21
C LEU A 104 7.61 6.19 5.69
N VAL A 105 8.59 6.60 6.47
CA VAL A 105 8.71 7.98 6.98
C VAL A 105 9.10 8.97 5.88
N THR A 106 9.91 8.54 4.90
CA THR A 106 10.30 9.39 3.76
C THR A 106 9.17 9.60 2.77
N PHE A 107 8.12 8.77 2.77
CA PHE A 107 7.07 8.77 1.76
C PHE A 107 6.41 10.14 1.53
N PRO A 108 6.01 10.93 2.56
CA PRO A 108 5.46 12.27 2.35
C PRO A 108 6.44 13.21 1.66
N TYR A 109 7.72 13.10 2.00
CA TYR A 109 8.76 13.88 1.36
C TYR A 109 8.99 13.45 -0.10
N LEU A 110 8.94 12.15 -0.38
CA LEU A 110 8.99 11.62 -1.74
C LEU A 110 7.83 12.16 -2.59
N ILE A 111 6.61 12.11 -2.08
CA ILE A 111 5.42 12.67 -2.75
C ILE A 111 5.57 14.18 -2.98
N TYR A 112 6.09 14.92 -2.01
CA TYR A 112 6.36 16.35 -2.16
C TYR A 112 7.40 16.63 -3.26
N GLU A 113 8.49 15.87 -3.32
CA GLU A 113 9.52 16.03 -4.35
C GLU A 113 9.01 15.65 -5.74
N ILE A 114 8.17 14.60 -5.86
CA ILE A 114 7.49 14.24 -7.10
C ILE A 114 6.56 15.39 -7.53
N TRP A 115 5.78 15.94 -6.60
CA TRP A 115 4.94 17.12 -6.88
C TRP A 115 5.77 18.29 -7.41
N ARG A 116 6.88 18.61 -6.76
CA ARG A 116 7.77 19.69 -7.16
C ARG A 116 8.37 19.47 -8.56
N PHE A 117 8.67 18.23 -8.90
CA PHE A 117 9.18 17.82 -10.21
C PHE A 117 8.11 17.93 -11.31
N VAL A 118 6.88 17.55 -11.02
CA VAL A 118 5.77 17.55 -12.00
C VAL A 118 5.15 18.94 -12.14
N CYS A 119 5.16 19.75 -11.10
CA CYS A 119 4.51 21.07 -11.05
C CYS A 119 4.86 22.03 -12.21
N PRO A 120 6.10 22.13 -12.70
CA PRO A 120 6.43 23.00 -13.84
C PRO A 120 5.76 22.60 -15.15
N ALA A 121 5.44 21.30 -15.33
CA ALA A 121 4.80 20.78 -16.54
C ALA A 121 3.28 21.04 -16.58
N LEU A 122 2.65 21.43 -15.45
CA LEU A 122 1.22 21.64 -15.33
C LEU A 122 0.81 23.10 -15.63
N TYR A 123 -0.41 23.27 -16.16
CA TYR A 123 -1.04 24.58 -16.33
C TYR A 123 -1.40 25.21 -14.97
N GLU A 124 -1.40 26.54 -14.87
CA GLU A 124 -1.68 27.28 -13.62
C GLU A 124 -3.02 26.88 -12.98
N ASN A 125 -4.03 26.64 -13.81
CA ASN A 125 -5.37 26.25 -13.36
C ASN A 125 -5.43 24.82 -12.78
N GLU A 126 -4.43 23.99 -13.07
CA GLU A 126 -4.37 22.60 -12.65
C GLU A 126 -3.54 22.40 -11.38
N LYS A 127 -2.59 23.30 -11.12
CA LYS A 127 -1.66 23.23 -9.99
C LYS A 127 -2.34 23.06 -8.64
N LYS A 128 -3.43 23.81 -8.37
CA LYS A 128 -4.17 23.70 -7.11
C LYS A 128 -4.80 22.30 -6.93
N GLY A 129 -5.45 21.81 -7.97
CA GLY A 129 -6.14 20.53 -7.91
C GLY A 129 -5.17 19.33 -7.78
N VAL A 130 -4.01 19.42 -8.44
CA VAL A 130 -2.98 18.37 -8.36
C VAL A 130 -2.29 18.38 -7.00
N ARG A 131 -2.00 19.56 -6.42
CA ARG A 131 -1.45 19.66 -5.06
C ARG A 131 -2.32 18.96 -4.01
N TRP A 132 -3.64 19.17 -4.07
CA TRP A 132 -4.57 18.47 -3.17
C TRP A 132 -4.60 16.96 -3.41
N ALA A 133 -4.46 16.51 -4.66
CA ALA A 133 -4.37 15.10 -4.99
C ALA A 133 -3.12 14.45 -4.37
N PHE A 134 -1.96 15.11 -4.41
CA PHE A 134 -0.74 14.61 -3.77
C PHE A 134 -0.83 14.56 -2.24
N LEU A 135 -1.46 15.57 -1.61
CA LEU A 135 -1.71 15.52 -0.17
C LEU A 135 -2.65 14.37 0.19
N PHE A 136 -3.71 14.19 -0.60
CA PHE A 136 -4.64 13.06 -0.42
C PHE A 136 -3.93 11.71 -0.62
N GLY A 137 -3.03 11.58 -1.60
CA GLY A 137 -2.20 10.41 -1.80
C GLY A 137 -1.38 10.07 -0.56
N THR A 138 -0.65 11.04 -0.01
CA THR A 138 0.11 10.82 1.23
C THR A 138 -0.76 10.25 2.35
N ILE A 139 -1.98 10.75 2.52
CA ILE A 139 -2.92 10.22 3.52
C ILE A 139 -3.35 8.80 3.16
N MET A 140 -3.67 8.54 1.88
CA MET A 140 -4.07 7.22 1.39
C MET A 140 -2.98 6.18 1.57
N PHE A 141 -1.72 6.52 1.35
CA PHE A 141 -0.60 5.63 1.64
C PHE A 141 -0.59 5.16 3.09
N TYR A 142 -0.70 6.09 4.05
CA TYR A 142 -0.72 5.70 5.46
C TYR A 142 -1.98 4.94 5.86
N VAL A 143 -3.13 5.25 5.25
CA VAL A 143 -4.36 4.45 5.41
C VAL A 143 -4.14 3.03 4.88
N GLY A 144 -3.47 2.88 3.73
CA GLY A 144 -3.09 1.58 3.18
C GLY A 144 -2.16 0.79 4.11
N CYS A 145 -1.10 1.43 4.61
CA CYS A 145 -0.20 0.83 5.61
C CYS A 145 -0.96 0.42 6.89
N ALA A 146 -1.87 1.26 7.37
CA ALA A 146 -2.70 0.95 8.53
C ALA A 146 -3.63 -0.25 8.27
N ILE A 147 -4.27 -0.34 7.12
CA ILE A 147 -5.09 -1.50 6.73
C ILE A 147 -4.20 -2.75 6.61
N GLY A 148 -3.01 -2.63 6.03
CA GLY A 148 -2.01 -3.70 5.99
C GLY A 148 -1.66 -4.22 7.38
N TYR A 149 -1.35 -3.30 8.31
CA TYR A 149 -0.93 -3.60 9.67
C TYR A 149 -2.07 -4.07 10.58
N PHE A 150 -3.22 -3.40 10.56
CA PHE A 150 -4.31 -3.69 11.50
C PHE A 150 -5.27 -4.76 11.01
N LEU A 151 -5.38 -5.01 9.70
CA LEU A 151 -6.36 -5.92 9.13
C LEU A 151 -5.71 -7.08 8.35
N VAL A 152 -4.96 -6.77 7.28
CA VAL A 152 -4.49 -7.80 6.34
C VAL A 152 -3.50 -8.75 6.99
N PHE A 153 -2.44 -8.20 7.58
CA PHE A 153 -1.38 -9.01 8.19
C PHE A 153 -1.87 -9.87 9.37
N PRO A 154 -2.63 -9.35 10.36
CA PRO A 154 -3.10 -10.18 11.48
C PRO A 154 -4.08 -11.28 11.06
N LEU A 155 -4.97 -11.01 10.07
CA LEU A 155 -5.86 -12.03 9.54
C LEU A 155 -5.09 -13.15 8.86
N THR A 156 -4.10 -12.79 8.03
CA THR A 156 -3.21 -13.74 7.35
C THR A 156 -2.41 -14.56 8.35
N LEU A 157 -1.77 -13.91 9.33
CA LEU A 157 -0.99 -14.57 10.37
C LEU A 157 -1.85 -15.60 11.11
N ARG A 158 -3.03 -15.17 11.55
CA ARG A 158 -3.94 -16.03 12.31
C ARG A 158 -4.43 -17.22 11.51
N PHE A 159 -4.80 -17.01 10.25
CA PHE A 159 -5.26 -18.07 9.38
C PHE A 159 -4.15 -19.11 9.14
N LEU A 160 -2.97 -18.67 8.70
CA LEU A 160 -1.86 -19.57 8.37
C LEU A 160 -1.30 -20.30 9.59
N TYR A 161 -1.20 -19.62 10.73
CA TYR A 161 -0.72 -20.23 11.96
C TYR A 161 -1.66 -21.31 12.50
N ASN A 162 -2.98 -21.07 12.43
CA ASN A 162 -3.99 -22.04 12.89
C ASN A 162 -4.26 -23.18 11.91
N PHE A 163 -3.84 -23.02 10.64
CA PHE A 163 -4.06 -24.08 9.66
C PHE A 163 -3.09 -25.25 9.89
N GLN A 164 -3.63 -26.37 10.35
CA GLN A 164 -2.88 -27.59 10.63
C GLN A 164 -3.55 -28.78 9.94
N ILE A 165 -2.75 -29.58 9.24
CA ILE A 165 -3.20 -30.85 8.63
C ILE A 165 -3.25 -31.95 9.69
N SER A 166 -2.37 -31.92 10.69
CA SER A 166 -2.25 -32.90 11.75
C SER A 166 -1.92 -32.24 13.08
N ALA A 167 -2.57 -32.69 14.15
CA ALA A 167 -2.31 -32.23 15.51
C ALA A 167 -0.92 -32.63 16.06
N THR A 168 -0.24 -33.59 15.38
CA THR A 168 1.11 -34.02 15.77
C THR A 168 2.21 -33.13 15.24
N ILE A 169 1.89 -32.22 14.29
CA ILE A 169 2.84 -31.27 13.71
C ILE A 169 2.61 -29.90 14.34
N SER A 170 3.56 -29.43 15.16
CA SER A 170 3.50 -28.08 15.72
C SER A 170 3.96 -27.05 14.68
N ASN A 171 3.14 -26.00 14.45
CA ASN A 171 3.54 -24.89 13.62
C ASN A 171 4.51 -23.99 14.39
N GLN A 172 5.76 -23.88 13.89
CA GLN A 172 6.75 -22.91 14.38
C GLN A 172 7.02 -21.88 13.30
N LEU A 173 6.98 -20.62 13.69
CA LEU A 173 7.16 -19.50 12.75
C LEU A 173 8.60 -18.98 12.82
N SER A 174 9.34 -19.05 11.71
CA SER A 174 10.66 -18.43 11.68
C SER A 174 10.56 -16.89 11.64
N LEU A 175 11.48 -16.23 12.35
CA LEU A 175 11.56 -14.77 12.40
C LEU A 175 11.69 -14.16 10.99
N ASP A 176 12.48 -14.77 10.11
CA ASP A 176 12.64 -14.31 8.72
C ASP A 176 11.32 -14.35 7.94
N SER A 177 10.54 -15.44 8.09
CA SER A 177 9.25 -15.60 7.42
C SER A 177 8.22 -14.59 7.94
N TYR A 178 8.15 -14.42 9.25
CA TYR A 178 7.29 -13.41 9.89
C TYR A 178 7.57 -12.02 9.35
N MET A 179 8.85 -11.61 9.36
CA MET A 179 9.25 -10.27 8.96
C MET A 179 9.04 -10.00 7.47
N ASN A 180 9.31 -10.98 6.62
CA ASN A 180 9.09 -10.84 5.19
C ASN A 180 7.60 -10.62 4.87
N ASN A 181 6.71 -11.43 5.46
CA ASN A 181 5.27 -11.26 5.32
C ASN A 181 4.78 -9.91 5.89
N PHE A 182 5.25 -9.54 7.09
CA PHE A 182 4.89 -8.30 7.76
C PHE A 182 5.23 -7.08 6.89
N LEU A 183 6.48 -6.97 6.47
CA LEU A 183 6.96 -5.82 5.70
C LEU A 183 6.32 -5.76 4.32
N MET A 184 6.26 -6.90 3.61
CA MET A 184 5.69 -6.98 2.27
C MET A 184 4.22 -6.56 2.26
N LEU A 185 3.39 -7.13 3.15
CA LEU A 185 1.96 -6.84 3.17
C LEU A 185 1.67 -5.39 3.55
N ILE A 186 2.35 -4.84 4.56
CA ILE A 186 2.09 -3.47 5.01
C ILE A 186 2.49 -2.46 3.95
N PHE A 187 3.71 -2.57 3.42
CA PHE A 187 4.21 -1.59 2.47
C PHE A 187 3.49 -1.67 1.13
N MET A 188 3.26 -2.87 0.61
CA MET A 188 2.54 -3.05 -0.64
C MET A 188 1.10 -2.58 -0.55
N MET A 189 0.44 -2.78 0.59
CA MET A 189 -0.88 -2.18 0.82
C MET A 189 -0.82 -0.65 0.78
N GLY A 190 0.19 -0.03 1.38
CA GLY A 190 0.42 1.41 1.26
C GLY A 190 0.53 1.86 -0.20
N LEU A 191 1.36 1.19 -1.00
CA LEU A 191 1.53 1.52 -2.42
C LEU A 191 0.25 1.32 -3.24
N VAL A 192 -0.48 0.25 -2.99
CA VAL A 192 -1.75 -0.02 -3.68
C VAL A 192 -2.80 1.04 -3.38
N PHE A 193 -2.78 1.62 -2.19
CA PHE A 193 -3.68 2.71 -1.84
C PHE A 193 -3.39 4.03 -2.58
N GLU A 194 -2.29 4.10 -3.33
CA GLU A 194 -2.02 5.19 -4.28
C GLU A 194 -2.79 5.05 -5.61
N LEU A 195 -3.45 3.92 -5.89
CA LEU A 195 -4.23 3.73 -7.13
C LEU A 195 -5.23 4.87 -7.40
N PRO A 196 -6.01 5.37 -6.42
CA PRO A 196 -6.91 6.50 -6.65
C PRO A 196 -6.17 7.79 -7.03
N LEU A 197 -5.00 8.05 -6.44
CA LEU A 197 -4.18 9.22 -6.80
C LEU A 197 -3.70 9.12 -8.25
N VAL A 198 -3.15 7.96 -8.64
CA VAL A 198 -2.67 7.71 -10.00
C VAL A 198 -3.82 7.85 -11.00
N ALA A 199 -4.99 7.29 -10.70
CA ALA A 199 -6.17 7.38 -11.54
C ALA A 199 -6.64 8.83 -11.75
N VAL A 200 -6.71 9.62 -10.68
CA VAL A 200 -7.08 11.05 -10.75
C VAL A 200 -6.04 11.85 -11.52
N PHE A 201 -4.75 11.57 -11.33
CA PHE A 201 -3.67 12.22 -12.06
C PHE A 201 -3.74 11.95 -13.55
N LEU A 202 -3.87 10.67 -13.97
CA LEU A 202 -3.99 10.28 -15.37
C LEU A 202 -5.29 10.82 -16.01
N SER A 203 -6.37 10.93 -15.23
CA SER A 203 -7.61 11.54 -15.70
C SER A 203 -7.46 13.04 -15.98
N LYS A 204 -6.68 13.76 -15.17
CA LYS A 204 -6.38 15.18 -15.41
C LYS A 204 -5.52 15.39 -16.65
N LEU A 205 -4.66 14.45 -16.98
CA LEU A 205 -3.89 14.42 -18.23
C LEU A 205 -4.74 14.02 -19.46
N GLY A 206 -6.02 13.68 -19.27
CA GLY A 206 -6.89 13.24 -20.35
C GLY A 206 -6.67 11.78 -20.81
N ILE A 207 -5.81 11.02 -20.11
CA ILE A 207 -5.47 9.63 -20.49
C ILE A 207 -6.56 8.67 -20.01
N LEU A 208 -7.13 8.88 -18.83
CA LEU A 208 -8.17 8.05 -18.24
C LEU A 208 -9.49 8.81 -18.10
N ASN A 209 -10.59 8.13 -18.39
CA ASN A 209 -11.95 8.60 -18.17
C ASN A 209 -12.75 7.53 -17.41
N ARG A 210 -13.94 7.89 -16.94
CA ARG A 210 -14.81 6.97 -16.18
C ARG A 210 -15.24 5.75 -17.00
N SER A 211 -15.37 5.87 -18.31
CA SER A 211 -15.77 4.75 -19.19
C SER A 211 -14.68 3.66 -19.23
N PHE A 212 -13.40 4.02 -19.11
CA PHE A 212 -12.30 3.07 -19.01
C PHE A 212 -12.51 2.08 -17.86
N PHE A 213 -12.89 2.56 -16.67
CA PHE A 213 -13.08 1.69 -15.50
C PHE A 213 -14.23 0.71 -15.69
N SER A 214 -15.33 1.13 -16.31
CA SER A 214 -16.47 0.24 -16.59
C SER A 214 -16.16 -0.79 -17.68
N THR A 215 -15.47 -0.38 -18.74
CA THR A 215 -15.11 -1.25 -19.87
C THR A 215 -14.12 -2.33 -19.44
N TYR A 216 -13.10 -1.95 -18.64
CA TYR A 216 -12.02 -2.85 -18.24
C TYR A 216 -12.24 -3.52 -16.89
N ARG A 217 -13.43 -3.44 -16.29
CA ARG A 217 -13.76 -4.04 -14.98
C ARG A 217 -13.39 -5.52 -14.90
N ARG A 218 -13.69 -6.31 -15.92
CA ARG A 218 -13.37 -7.75 -15.95
C ARG A 218 -11.87 -8.03 -15.99
N HIS A 219 -11.13 -7.23 -16.76
CA HIS A 219 -9.68 -7.34 -16.83
C HIS A 219 -9.00 -6.86 -15.55
N ALA A 220 -9.55 -5.84 -14.88
CA ALA A 220 -9.08 -5.34 -13.60
C ALA A 220 -9.17 -6.42 -12.50
N VAL A 221 -10.25 -7.20 -12.45
CA VAL A 221 -10.37 -8.33 -11.50
C VAL A 221 -9.20 -9.30 -11.66
N VAL A 222 -8.91 -9.73 -12.90
CA VAL A 222 -7.80 -10.67 -13.18
C VAL A 222 -6.45 -10.03 -12.85
N ALA A 223 -6.23 -8.78 -13.27
CA ALA A 223 -4.99 -8.06 -12.99
C ALA A 223 -4.73 -7.90 -11.48
N PHE A 224 -5.78 -7.60 -10.71
CA PHE A 224 -5.66 -7.46 -9.25
C PHE A 224 -5.53 -8.78 -8.52
N LEU A 225 -6.08 -9.87 -9.03
CA LEU A 225 -5.79 -11.21 -8.52
C LEU A 225 -4.31 -11.58 -8.72
N ILE A 226 -3.77 -11.28 -9.90
CA ILE A 226 -2.33 -11.46 -10.17
C ILE A 226 -1.49 -10.56 -9.26
N LEU A 227 -1.86 -9.29 -9.12
CA LEU A 227 -1.17 -8.35 -8.23
C LEU A 227 -1.21 -8.84 -6.77
N ALA A 228 -2.37 -9.27 -6.28
CA ALA A 228 -2.52 -9.84 -4.95
C ALA A 228 -1.64 -11.09 -4.75
N ALA A 229 -1.55 -11.97 -5.76
CA ALA A 229 -0.69 -13.15 -5.72
C ALA A 229 0.81 -12.80 -5.69
N VAL A 230 1.22 -11.69 -6.32
CA VAL A 230 2.60 -11.19 -6.26
C VAL A 230 2.90 -10.55 -4.89
N ILE A 231 1.93 -9.85 -4.30
CA ILE A 231 2.06 -9.20 -3.00
C ILE A 231 2.11 -10.25 -1.87
N THR A 232 1.35 -11.34 -2.00
CA THR A 232 1.26 -12.36 -0.95
C THR A 232 2.38 -13.39 -1.06
N PRO A 233 3.32 -13.47 -0.10
CA PRO A 233 4.43 -14.44 -0.17
C PRO A 233 3.97 -15.90 -0.10
N SER A 234 2.85 -16.16 0.56
CA SER A 234 2.28 -17.52 0.73
C SER A 234 1.41 -17.97 -0.44
N SER A 235 0.93 -17.03 -1.28
CA SER A 235 0.04 -17.30 -2.44
C SER A 235 -1.16 -18.20 -2.10
N ASP A 236 -1.57 -18.29 -0.83
CA ASP A 236 -2.73 -19.07 -0.41
C ASP A 236 -4.04 -18.33 -0.75
N PRO A 237 -5.15 -19.06 -1.03
CA PRO A 237 -6.40 -18.45 -1.46
C PRO A 237 -7.03 -17.50 -0.44
N PHE A 238 -6.81 -17.73 0.85
CA PHE A 238 -7.35 -16.88 1.91
C PHE A 238 -6.65 -15.52 1.93
N THR A 239 -5.31 -15.51 2.06
CA THR A 239 -4.51 -14.28 2.07
C THR A 239 -4.69 -13.51 0.77
N LEU A 240 -4.72 -14.20 -0.37
CA LEU A 240 -4.98 -13.60 -1.67
C LEU A 240 -6.34 -12.87 -1.67
N THR A 241 -7.40 -13.49 -1.13
CA THR A 241 -8.73 -12.87 -1.05
C THR A 241 -8.73 -11.65 -0.12
N VAL A 242 -8.08 -11.75 1.05
CA VAL A 242 -7.99 -10.65 2.03
C VAL A 242 -7.25 -9.44 1.44
N VAL A 243 -6.23 -9.65 0.63
CA VAL A 243 -5.50 -8.58 -0.08
C VAL A 243 -6.29 -8.06 -1.28
N PHE A 244 -6.93 -8.93 -2.05
CA PHE A 244 -7.69 -8.58 -3.25
C PHE A 244 -8.88 -7.64 -2.95
N ILE A 245 -9.63 -7.90 -1.89
CA ILE A 245 -10.85 -7.13 -1.56
C ILE A 245 -10.56 -5.63 -1.42
N PRO A 246 -9.61 -5.15 -0.61
CA PRO A 246 -9.27 -3.73 -0.53
C PRO A 246 -8.82 -3.15 -1.88
N ILE A 247 -8.03 -3.88 -2.65
CA ILE A 247 -7.54 -3.44 -3.97
C ILE A 247 -8.71 -3.21 -4.93
N TYR A 248 -9.65 -4.13 -4.97
CA TYR A 248 -10.82 -4.01 -5.84
C TYR A 248 -11.75 -2.86 -5.41
N ILE A 249 -11.93 -2.66 -4.12
CA ILE A 249 -12.68 -1.51 -3.59
C ILE A 249 -12.02 -0.20 -4.02
N LEU A 250 -10.69 -0.10 -3.99
CA LEU A 250 -9.96 1.09 -4.44
C LEU A 250 -10.13 1.35 -5.94
N TRP A 251 -10.22 0.31 -6.76
CA TRP A 251 -10.54 0.44 -8.18
C TRP A 251 -11.91 1.09 -8.40
N GLU A 252 -12.94 0.61 -7.69
CA GLU A 252 -14.28 1.18 -7.78
C GLU A 252 -14.30 2.63 -7.27
N ILE A 253 -13.62 2.93 -6.16
CA ILE A 253 -13.47 4.30 -5.64
C ILE A 253 -12.78 5.18 -6.70
N SER A 254 -11.73 4.70 -7.35
CA SER A 254 -11.03 5.44 -8.41
C SER A 254 -11.96 5.77 -9.58
N ALA A 255 -12.84 4.86 -9.95
CA ALA A 255 -13.85 5.10 -10.98
C ALA A 255 -14.83 6.23 -10.65
N PHE A 256 -15.15 6.43 -9.36
CA PHE A 256 -15.99 7.55 -8.92
C PHE A 256 -15.25 8.90 -8.89
N LEU A 257 -13.94 8.88 -8.61
CA LEU A 257 -13.12 10.09 -8.50
C LEU A 257 -12.71 10.65 -9.86
N VAL A 258 -12.71 9.83 -10.90
CA VAL A 258 -12.31 10.20 -12.27
C VAL A 258 -13.46 10.92 -13.00
N LYS A 259 -13.12 11.93 -13.80
CA LYS A 259 -14.09 12.70 -14.58
C LYS A 259 -14.89 11.81 -15.56
N PRO A 260 -16.19 12.08 -15.76
CA PRO A 260 -16.96 11.42 -16.82
C PRO A 260 -16.33 11.74 -18.18
N ALA A 261 -16.50 10.82 -19.15
CA ALA A 261 -16.11 11.08 -20.52
C ALA A 261 -16.81 12.34 -21.05
N PRO A 262 -16.15 13.19 -21.88
CA PRO A 262 -16.86 14.24 -22.60
C PRO A 262 -18.03 13.59 -23.34
N LYS A 263 -19.21 14.17 -23.23
CA LYS A 263 -20.32 13.78 -24.11
C LYS A 263 -19.86 14.13 -25.54
N GLU A 264 -19.79 13.16 -26.42
CA GLU A 264 -19.77 13.42 -27.84
C GLU A 264 -21.07 14.16 -28.13
N ASP A 265 -20.97 15.47 -28.39
CA ASP A 265 -22.06 16.23 -28.97
C ASP A 265 -22.36 15.59 -30.31
N SER A 266 -23.44 14.83 -30.33
CA SER A 266 -24.08 14.37 -31.55
C SER A 266 -24.77 15.59 -32.21
N THR A 267 -23.96 16.55 -32.64
CA THR A 267 -24.39 17.66 -33.45
C THR A 267 -24.12 17.35 -34.90
N ASP A 268 -25.26 17.16 -35.58
CA ASP A 268 -25.50 17.47 -36.96
C ASP A 268 -24.71 16.72 -38.06
N VAL A 269 -25.26 15.58 -38.40
CA VAL A 269 -25.40 15.27 -39.83
C VAL A 269 -26.86 15.55 -40.17
N GLN A 270 -27.19 16.82 -40.51
CA GLN A 270 -28.34 17.09 -41.36
C GLN A 270 -28.02 16.59 -42.78
N PRO A 271 -28.79 15.65 -43.33
CA PRO A 271 -28.68 15.35 -44.73
C PRO A 271 -29.26 16.51 -45.56
N ALA A 272 -28.45 17.07 -46.44
CA ALA A 272 -28.87 17.98 -47.49
C ALA A 272 -29.63 17.20 -48.59
#